data_08f4bd68e43e8cfb4747475a65950d2c
#
_entry.id   08f4bd68e43e8cfb4747475a65950d2c
#
_cell.length_a   1.000
_cell.length_b   1.000
_cell.length_c   1.000
_cell.angle_alpha   90.00
_cell.angle_beta   90.00
_cell.angle_gamma   90.00
#
_symmetry.space_group_name_H-M   'P 1'
#
loop_
_entity.id
_entity.type
_entity.pdbx_description
1 polymer ?
#
loop_
_entity_poly.entity_id
_entity_poly.type
_entity_poly.pdbx_seq_one_letter_code
_entity_poly.pdbx_strand_id
1 'polypeptide(L)'
;MKESMSKTRVAINGFGRIGRTILRILLLSDTDIEIVAINDLGDYQTLAYLLKYDTVFGVLKEDVRIENKKLIVGNNGYNIKLISERDPSLIPWKELDIDIVIEATGAFANRESLEQHINAGAGKVILTVPPKDEIDATIVLGVNEEVLDGSMQLISNASCTTNCLAPI
;
A
#
# COMPACT_ATOMS: atom_id res chain seq x y z
N MET A 1 -0.92 -32.07 3.68
CA MET A 1 -1.61 -31.06 2.85
C MET A 1 -1.46 -29.74 3.60
N LYS A 2 -0.66 -28.78 3.11
CA LYS A 2 -0.70 -27.40 3.65
C LYS A 2 -2.06 -26.83 3.26
N GLU A 3 -2.91 -26.47 4.22
CA GLU A 3 -4.06 -25.62 3.96
C GLU A 3 -3.54 -24.37 3.27
N SER A 4 -4.07 -24.07 2.11
CA SER A 4 -3.80 -22.82 1.40
C SER A 4 -4.42 -21.70 2.23
N MET A 5 -3.63 -21.10 3.11
CA MET A 5 -4.04 -19.85 3.75
C MET A 5 -4.31 -18.83 2.63
N SER A 6 -5.48 -18.21 2.65
CA SER A 6 -5.80 -17.14 1.71
C SER A 6 -4.79 -16.00 1.90
N LYS A 7 -4.25 -15.49 0.80
CA LYS A 7 -3.33 -14.34 0.85
C LYS A 7 -4.06 -13.11 1.40
N THR A 8 -3.35 -12.29 2.19
CA THR A 8 -3.83 -10.97 2.61
C THR A 8 -3.91 -10.06 1.39
N ARG A 9 -5.08 -9.53 1.11
CA ARG A 9 -5.37 -8.71 -0.07
C ARG A 9 -5.12 -7.24 0.23
N VAL A 10 -4.12 -6.67 -0.42
CA VAL A 10 -3.64 -5.33 -0.13
C VAL A 10 -3.84 -4.41 -1.33
N ALA A 11 -4.25 -3.18 -1.09
CA ALA A 11 -4.25 -2.11 -2.07
C ALA A 11 -3.29 -0.99 -1.67
N ILE A 12 -2.76 -0.29 -2.66
CA ILE A 12 -1.91 0.88 -2.47
C ILE A 12 -2.65 2.11 -2.98
N ASN A 13 -2.89 3.08 -2.09
CA ASN A 13 -3.39 4.40 -2.47
C ASN A 13 -2.22 5.39 -2.53
N GLY A 14 -1.88 5.85 -3.74
CA GLY A 14 -0.68 6.63 -4.02
C GLY A 14 0.50 5.78 -4.47
N PHE A 15 0.80 5.81 -5.76
CA PHE A 15 1.91 5.07 -6.36
C PHE A 15 3.12 5.95 -6.62
N GLY A 16 3.41 6.84 -5.65
CA GLY A 16 4.60 7.66 -5.56
C GLY A 16 5.85 6.84 -5.22
N ARG A 17 6.86 7.47 -4.65
CA ARG A 17 8.10 6.77 -4.27
C ARG A 17 7.85 5.63 -3.28
N ILE A 18 7.07 5.89 -2.22
CA ILE A 18 6.81 4.90 -1.17
C ILE A 18 5.99 3.73 -1.72
N GLY A 19 4.87 3.99 -2.39
CA GLY A 19 4.02 2.92 -2.95
C GLY A 19 4.79 2.03 -3.93
N ARG A 20 5.62 2.61 -4.80
CA ARG A 20 6.47 1.83 -5.72
C ARG A 20 7.54 1.01 -5.01
N THR A 21 8.15 1.57 -3.96
CA THR A 21 9.16 0.84 -3.16
C THR A 21 8.53 -0.35 -2.46
N ILE A 22 7.34 -0.18 -1.86
CA ILE A 22 6.60 -1.28 -1.22
C ILE A 22 6.33 -2.39 -2.24
N LEU A 23 5.79 -2.06 -3.41
CA LEU A 23 5.55 -3.06 -4.45
C LEU A 23 6.85 -3.79 -4.85
N ARG A 24 7.95 -3.07 -5.07
CA ARG A 24 9.26 -3.68 -5.41
C ARG A 24 9.74 -4.67 -4.34
N ILE A 25 9.58 -4.34 -3.05
CA ILE A 25 9.95 -5.23 -1.95
C ILE A 25 9.09 -6.49 -1.99
N LEU A 26 7.79 -6.36 -2.15
CA LEU A 26 6.86 -7.49 -2.19
C LEU A 26 7.08 -8.40 -3.41
N LEU A 27 7.47 -7.84 -4.56
CA LEU A 27 7.85 -8.61 -5.75
C LEU A 27 9.07 -9.51 -5.52
N LEU A 28 9.95 -9.13 -4.60
CA LEU A 28 11.19 -9.85 -4.28
C LEU A 28 11.07 -10.74 -3.03
N SER A 29 9.94 -10.69 -2.34
CA SER A 29 9.71 -11.39 -1.07
C SER A 29 8.79 -12.59 -1.28
N ASP A 30 9.09 -13.70 -0.60
CA ASP A 30 8.14 -14.80 -0.43
C ASP A 30 7.21 -14.44 0.74
N THR A 31 5.97 -14.06 0.42
CA THR A 31 5.02 -13.53 1.40
C THR A 31 3.60 -13.93 1.06
N ASP A 32 2.75 -14.03 2.07
CA ASP A 32 1.31 -14.26 1.94
C ASP A 32 0.51 -12.96 1.64
N ILE A 33 1.18 -11.93 1.09
CA ILE A 33 0.56 -10.67 0.67
C ILE A 33 0.33 -10.67 -0.84
N GLU A 34 -0.85 -10.22 -1.26
CA GLU A 34 -1.20 -9.99 -2.67
C GLU A 34 -1.56 -8.52 -2.88
N ILE A 35 -0.85 -7.83 -3.76
CA ILE A 35 -1.27 -6.49 -4.20
C ILE A 35 -2.34 -6.64 -5.28
N VAL A 36 -3.56 -6.27 -4.93
CA VAL A 36 -4.76 -6.42 -5.78
C VAL A 36 -5.00 -5.19 -6.65
N ALA A 37 -4.81 -4.01 -6.06
CA ALA A 37 -5.09 -2.74 -6.73
C ALA A 37 -4.12 -1.64 -6.33
N ILE A 38 -3.95 -0.70 -7.24
CA ILE A 38 -3.25 0.56 -7.03
C ILE A 38 -4.17 1.69 -7.50
N ASN A 39 -4.38 2.68 -6.64
CA ASN A 39 -5.05 3.92 -6.99
C ASN A 39 -4.03 5.06 -7.07
N ASP A 40 -3.98 5.74 -8.19
CA ASP A 40 -3.16 6.95 -8.39
C ASP A 40 -3.75 7.80 -9.51
N LEU A 41 -3.59 9.13 -9.41
CA LEU A 41 -4.10 10.09 -10.40
C LEU A 41 -3.15 10.31 -11.58
N GLY A 42 -1.95 9.75 -11.50
CA GLY A 42 -0.93 9.83 -12.54
C GLY A 42 -1.27 9.00 -13.78
N ASP A 43 -0.62 9.32 -14.88
CA ASP A 43 -0.70 8.53 -16.10
C ASP A 43 -0.10 7.13 -15.89
N TYR A 44 -0.84 6.11 -16.26
CA TYR A 44 -0.47 4.71 -16.00
C TYR A 44 0.85 4.28 -16.68
N GLN A 45 1.13 4.80 -17.88
CA GLN A 45 2.39 4.49 -18.57
C GLN A 45 3.58 5.11 -17.83
N THR A 46 3.42 6.34 -17.35
CA THR A 46 4.42 7.01 -16.51
C THR A 46 4.64 6.26 -15.20
N LEU A 47 3.58 5.81 -14.53
CA LEU A 47 3.69 5.02 -13.30
C LEU A 47 4.41 3.69 -13.53
N ALA A 48 4.12 3.00 -14.63
CA ALA A 48 4.81 1.76 -15.02
C ALA A 48 6.29 2.02 -15.33
N TYR A 49 6.60 3.09 -16.06
CA TYR A 49 7.98 3.49 -16.34
C TYR A 49 8.77 3.78 -15.05
N LEU A 50 8.17 4.54 -14.11
CA LEU A 50 8.80 4.85 -12.83
C LEU A 50 8.92 3.63 -11.90
N LEU A 51 8.09 2.61 -12.05
CA LEU A 51 8.29 1.32 -11.38
C LEU A 51 9.47 0.56 -11.98
N LYS A 52 9.58 0.55 -13.31
CA LYS A 52 10.66 -0.15 -14.02
C LYS A 52 12.02 0.47 -13.75
N TYR A 53 12.11 1.81 -13.80
CA TYR A 53 13.37 2.55 -13.69
C TYR A 53 13.37 3.42 -12.44
N ASP A 54 14.27 3.14 -11.51
CA ASP A 54 14.44 3.90 -10.28
C ASP A 54 15.91 4.30 -10.11
N THR A 55 16.17 5.55 -9.72
CA THR A 55 17.53 6.08 -9.59
C THR A 55 18.28 5.52 -8.38
N VAL A 56 17.56 5.04 -7.36
CA VAL A 56 18.14 4.47 -6.13
C VAL A 56 18.23 2.95 -6.22
N PHE A 57 17.11 2.30 -6.61
CA PHE A 57 16.98 0.85 -6.65
C PHE A 57 17.32 0.24 -8.01
N GLY A 58 17.68 1.07 -9.00
CA GLY A 58 18.03 0.61 -10.33
C GLY A 58 16.84 0.09 -11.15
N VAL A 59 17.17 -0.67 -12.19
CA VAL A 59 16.18 -1.22 -13.12
C VAL A 59 15.57 -2.49 -12.54
N LEU A 60 14.24 -2.56 -12.45
CA LEU A 60 13.53 -3.78 -12.08
C LEU A 60 13.76 -4.85 -13.15
N LYS A 61 14.12 -6.08 -12.76
CA LYS A 61 14.44 -7.16 -13.70
C LYS A 61 13.20 -7.64 -14.46
N GLU A 62 12.09 -7.74 -13.77
CA GLU A 62 10.80 -8.17 -14.30
C GLU A 62 10.32 -7.21 -15.39
N ASP A 63 9.63 -7.76 -16.40
CA ASP A 63 8.93 -6.96 -17.39
C ASP A 63 7.76 -6.22 -16.73
N VAL A 64 7.56 -4.96 -17.13
CA VAL A 64 6.48 -4.09 -16.60
C VAL A 64 5.71 -3.51 -17.77
N ARG A 65 4.43 -3.76 -17.82
CA ARG A 65 3.55 -3.27 -18.89
C ARG A 65 2.14 -2.96 -18.39
N ILE A 66 1.42 -2.17 -19.16
CA ILE A 66 0.02 -1.84 -18.90
C ILE A 66 -0.86 -2.54 -19.94
N GLU A 67 -1.82 -3.32 -19.45
CA GLU A 67 -2.82 -3.98 -20.30
C GLU A 67 -4.21 -3.84 -19.65
N ASN A 68 -5.20 -3.35 -20.40
CA ASN A 68 -6.60 -3.24 -19.96
C ASN A 68 -6.78 -2.60 -18.57
N LYS A 69 -6.12 -1.47 -18.32
CA LYS A 69 -6.10 -0.78 -17.02
C LYS A 69 -5.55 -1.66 -15.87
N LYS A 70 -4.62 -2.54 -16.18
CA LYS A 70 -3.89 -3.34 -15.19
C LYS A 70 -2.40 -3.16 -15.37
N LEU A 71 -1.69 -3.12 -14.26
CA LEU A 71 -0.24 -3.19 -14.21
C LEU A 71 0.15 -4.67 -14.17
N ILE A 72 0.85 -5.11 -15.20
CA ILE A 72 1.36 -6.48 -15.31
C ILE A 72 2.85 -6.45 -15.01
N VAL A 73 3.30 -7.28 -14.07
CA VAL A 73 4.71 -7.41 -13.71
C VAL A 73 5.15 -8.87 -13.80
N GLY A 74 6.13 -9.14 -14.66
CA GLY A 74 6.61 -10.49 -14.96
C GLY A 74 5.68 -11.28 -15.90
N ASN A 75 6.16 -12.40 -16.43
CA ASN A 75 5.43 -13.21 -17.42
C ASN A 75 4.29 -14.06 -16.82
N ASN A 76 4.45 -14.52 -15.58
CA ASN A 76 3.43 -15.27 -14.82
C ASN A 76 3.03 -14.52 -13.54
N GLY A 77 3.19 -13.21 -13.57
CA GLY A 77 3.29 -12.42 -12.39
C GLY A 77 2.02 -11.68 -11.99
N TYR A 78 2.27 -10.63 -11.30
CA TYR A 78 1.26 -9.78 -10.67
C TYR A 78 0.38 -9.11 -11.72
N ASN A 79 -0.91 -9.11 -11.46
CA ASN A 79 -1.94 -8.55 -12.32
C ASN A 79 -2.78 -7.57 -11.50
N ILE A 80 -2.26 -6.36 -11.36
CA ILE A 80 -2.72 -5.37 -10.39
C ILE A 80 -3.69 -4.40 -11.08
N LYS A 81 -4.90 -4.26 -10.55
CA LYS A 81 -5.91 -3.32 -11.07
C LYS A 81 -5.46 -1.88 -10.85
N LEU A 82 -5.51 -1.05 -11.89
CA LEU A 82 -5.25 0.38 -11.79
C LEU A 82 -6.57 1.15 -11.69
N ILE A 83 -6.62 2.05 -10.73
CA ILE A 83 -7.75 2.94 -10.42
C ILE A 83 -7.23 4.37 -10.44
N SER A 84 -8.06 5.32 -10.85
CA SER A 84 -7.74 6.74 -10.83
C SER A 84 -8.91 7.51 -10.22
N GLU A 85 -9.02 7.40 -8.89
CA GLU A 85 -10.08 8.04 -8.12
C GLU A 85 -9.47 8.99 -7.09
N ARG A 86 -9.96 10.23 -7.07
CA ARG A 86 -9.46 11.27 -6.17
C ARG A 86 -10.05 11.16 -4.77
N ASP A 87 -11.31 10.78 -4.67
CA ASP A 87 -12.04 10.67 -3.42
C ASP A 87 -11.91 9.25 -2.86
N PRO A 88 -11.26 9.05 -1.71
CA PRO A 88 -11.10 7.72 -1.12
C PRO A 88 -12.43 6.98 -0.86
N SER A 89 -13.51 7.70 -0.60
CA SER A 89 -14.82 7.12 -0.34
C SER A 89 -15.46 6.45 -1.57
N LEU A 90 -14.99 6.81 -2.76
CA LEU A 90 -15.50 6.29 -4.04
C LEU A 90 -14.66 5.15 -4.60
N ILE A 91 -13.55 4.80 -3.95
CA ILE A 91 -12.72 3.69 -4.41
C ILE A 91 -13.39 2.36 -4.03
N PRO A 92 -13.55 1.40 -4.95
CA PRO A 92 -14.37 0.22 -4.71
C PRO A 92 -13.62 -0.88 -3.91
N TRP A 93 -13.12 -0.56 -2.71
CA TRP A 93 -12.36 -1.50 -1.88
C TRP A 93 -13.17 -2.74 -1.51
N LYS A 94 -14.47 -2.57 -1.20
CA LYS A 94 -15.37 -3.67 -0.88
C LYS A 94 -15.53 -4.67 -2.02
N GLU A 95 -15.68 -4.17 -3.26
CA GLU A 95 -15.83 -5.03 -4.45
C GLU A 95 -14.55 -5.81 -4.78
N LEU A 96 -13.41 -5.30 -4.31
CA LEU A 96 -12.09 -5.88 -4.50
C LEU A 96 -11.65 -6.74 -3.33
N ASP A 97 -12.49 -6.92 -2.29
CA ASP A 97 -12.16 -7.67 -1.08
C ASP A 97 -10.81 -7.24 -0.49
N ILE A 98 -10.63 -5.94 -0.24
CA ILE A 98 -9.36 -5.42 0.28
C ILE A 98 -9.33 -5.53 1.79
N ASP A 99 -8.38 -6.32 2.30
CA ASP A 99 -8.12 -6.44 3.74
C ASP A 99 -7.40 -5.20 4.28
N ILE A 100 -6.40 -4.70 3.54
CA ILE A 100 -5.55 -3.59 3.98
C ILE A 100 -5.34 -2.60 2.85
N VAL A 101 -5.56 -1.31 3.11
CA VAL A 101 -5.12 -0.21 2.26
C VAL A 101 -3.83 0.38 2.82
N ILE A 102 -2.80 0.47 1.99
CA ILE A 102 -1.59 1.25 2.28
C ILE A 102 -1.81 2.66 1.75
N GLU A 103 -2.00 3.63 2.64
CA GLU A 103 -2.14 5.04 2.30
C GLU A 103 -0.75 5.67 2.14
N ALA A 104 -0.37 5.92 0.91
CA ALA A 104 0.96 6.41 0.52
C ALA A 104 0.93 7.68 -0.34
N THR A 105 -0.21 8.40 -0.38
CA THR A 105 -0.34 9.66 -1.12
C THR A 105 0.33 10.82 -0.37
N GLY A 106 0.39 10.75 0.96
CA GLY A 106 0.78 11.87 1.83
C GLY A 106 -0.27 12.98 1.95
N ALA A 107 -1.40 12.87 1.26
CA ALA A 107 -2.50 13.85 1.29
C ALA A 107 -3.49 13.57 2.42
N PHE A 108 -3.82 12.29 2.62
CA PHE A 108 -4.82 11.82 3.56
C PHE A 108 -4.13 11.32 4.83
N ALA A 109 -3.95 12.19 5.83
CA ALA A 109 -3.18 11.89 7.03
C ALA A 109 -3.90 12.21 8.35
N ASN A 110 -5.19 12.48 8.31
CA ASN A 110 -6.04 12.66 9.48
C ASN A 110 -7.08 11.54 9.57
N ARG A 111 -7.61 11.30 10.76
CA ARG A 111 -8.60 10.23 11.03
C ARG A 111 -9.76 10.26 10.03
N GLU A 112 -10.39 11.41 9.85
CA GLU A 112 -11.54 11.56 8.96
C GLU A 112 -11.27 11.06 7.53
N SER A 113 -10.12 11.42 6.96
CA SER A 113 -9.75 10.99 5.60
C SER A 113 -9.37 9.50 5.53
N LEU A 114 -8.78 8.94 6.58
CA LEU A 114 -8.46 7.51 6.64
C LEU A 114 -9.70 6.65 6.80
N GLU A 115 -10.69 7.11 7.59
CA GLU A 115 -11.99 6.44 7.76
C GLU A 115 -12.77 6.33 6.45
N GLN A 116 -12.53 7.20 5.47
CA GLN A 116 -13.13 7.06 4.13
C GLN A 116 -12.75 5.75 3.45
N HIS A 117 -11.53 5.25 3.63
CA HIS A 117 -11.13 3.94 3.11
C HIS A 117 -11.86 2.79 3.81
N ILE A 118 -12.06 2.90 5.13
CA ILE A 118 -12.84 1.91 5.90
C ILE A 118 -14.29 1.91 5.43
N ASN A 119 -14.89 3.10 5.28
CA ASN A 119 -16.26 3.26 4.79
C ASN A 119 -16.42 2.72 3.35
N ALA A 120 -15.39 2.83 2.53
CA ALA A 120 -15.33 2.25 1.18
C ALA A 120 -15.12 0.72 1.19
N GLY A 121 -14.93 0.11 2.36
CA GLY A 121 -14.91 -1.34 2.56
C GLY A 121 -13.53 -1.96 2.78
N ALA A 122 -12.49 -1.17 3.04
CA ALA A 122 -11.21 -1.70 3.50
C ALA A 122 -11.31 -2.20 4.95
N GLY A 123 -10.64 -3.30 5.27
CA GLY A 123 -10.60 -3.83 6.64
C GLY A 123 -9.74 -2.97 7.57
N LYS A 124 -8.57 -2.55 7.10
CA LYS A 124 -7.60 -1.70 7.82
C LYS A 124 -6.92 -0.72 6.88
N VAL A 125 -6.36 0.35 7.46
CA VAL A 125 -5.52 1.33 6.75
C VAL A 125 -4.16 1.43 7.43
N ILE A 126 -3.09 1.30 6.65
CA ILE A 126 -1.72 1.57 7.09
C ILE A 126 -1.28 2.88 6.46
N LEU A 127 -1.12 3.91 7.27
CA LEU A 127 -0.65 5.22 6.87
C LEU A 127 0.89 5.24 6.85
N THR A 128 1.50 5.67 5.76
CA THR A 128 2.96 5.69 5.59
C THR A 128 3.66 6.98 6.03
N VAL A 129 2.91 7.89 6.66
CA VAL A 129 3.40 9.16 7.21
C VAL A 129 2.85 9.37 8.62
N PRO A 130 3.39 10.33 9.42
CA PRO A 130 2.80 10.66 10.72
C PRO A 130 1.37 11.15 10.55
N PRO A 131 0.44 10.73 11.41
CA PRO A 131 -0.92 11.25 11.42
C PRO A 131 -0.94 12.71 11.88
N LYS A 132 -1.92 13.50 11.40
CA LYS A 132 -2.14 14.89 11.79
C LYS A 132 -2.99 15.05 13.05
N ASP A 133 -3.67 14.00 13.44
CA ASP A 133 -4.53 13.89 14.61
C ASP A 133 -4.45 12.48 15.22
N GLU A 134 -5.21 12.21 16.27
CA GLU A 134 -5.19 10.93 16.95
C GLU A 134 -5.84 9.83 16.09
N ILE A 135 -5.11 8.73 15.89
CA ILE A 135 -5.57 7.48 15.26
C ILE A 135 -5.38 6.31 16.24
N ASP A 136 -5.68 5.08 15.80
CA ASP A 136 -5.68 3.93 16.71
C ASP A 136 -4.28 3.60 17.22
N ALA A 137 -3.25 3.65 16.34
CA ALA A 137 -1.87 3.45 16.76
C ALA A 137 -0.86 4.12 15.82
N THR A 138 0.28 4.51 16.38
CA THR A 138 1.49 4.88 15.62
C THR A 138 2.62 3.97 16.06
N ILE A 139 3.16 3.19 15.12
CA ILE A 139 4.07 2.09 15.38
C ILE A 139 5.45 2.34 14.77
N VAL A 140 6.48 2.01 15.55
CA VAL A 140 7.85 1.83 15.08
C VAL A 140 8.26 0.40 15.41
N LEU A 141 8.50 -0.43 14.40
CA LEU A 141 8.88 -1.82 14.58
C LEU A 141 10.19 -1.94 15.35
N GLY A 142 10.23 -2.81 16.36
CA GLY A 142 11.33 -2.99 17.29
C GLY A 142 11.31 -2.00 18.47
N VAL A 143 10.28 -1.14 18.57
CA VAL A 143 10.14 -0.15 19.66
C VAL A 143 8.83 -0.30 20.41
N ASN A 144 7.69 -0.43 19.72
CA ASN A 144 6.38 -0.43 20.37
C ASN A 144 5.31 -1.24 19.59
N GLU A 145 5.69 -2.22 18.79
CA GLU A 145 4.75 -3.07 18.05
C GLU A 145 3.81 -3.90 18.94
N GLU A 146 4.17 -4.09 20.21
CA GLU A 146 3.37 -4.81 21.21
C GLU A 146 2.05 -4.12 21.54
N VAL A 147 1.89 -2.83 21.19
CA VAL A 147 0.61 -2.12 21.40
C VAL A 147 -0.45 -2.49 20.38
N LEU A 148 -0.05 -3.15 19.26
CA LEU A 148 -1.00 -3.55 18.23
C LEU A 148 -1.94 -4.64 18.73
N ASP A 149 -3.22 -4.45 18.47
CA ASP A 149 -4.23 -5.48 18.66
C ASP A 149 -5.13 -5.65 17.41
N GLY A 150 -5.94 -6.69 17.41
CA GLY A 150 -6.79 -7.04 16.27
C GLY A 150 -7.92 -6.03 15.98
N SER A 151 -8.29 -5.18 16.96
CA SER A 151 -9.38 -4.21 16.85
C SER A 151 -8.98 -2.93 16.11
N MET A 152 -7.70 -2.61 16.08
CA MET A 152 -7.16 -1.39 15.46
C MET A 152 -7.30 -1.42 13.94
N GLN A 153 -7.84 -0.34 13.39
CA GLN A 153 -8.09 -0.21 11.95
C GLN A 153 -7.22 0.86 11.29
N LEU A 154 -6.90 1.94 12.00
CA LEU A 154 -6.12 3.07 11.49
C LEU A 154 -4.75 3.10 12.15
N ILE A 155 -3.72 2.64 11.43
CA ILE A 155 -2.37 2.44 11.97
C ILE A 155 -1.40 3.27 11.15
N SER A 156 -0.53 4.04 11.81
CA SER A 156 0.59 4.74 11.14
C SER A 156 1.90 4.02 11.40
N ASN A 157 2.74 3.94 10.37
CA ASN A 157 4.14 3.52 10.50
C ASN A 157 5.09 4.70 10.86
N ALA A 158 4.57 5.74 11.51
CA ALA A 158 5.31 6.94 11.94
C ALA A 158 6.02 7.67 10.78
N SER A 159 7.07 8.44 11.07
CA SER A 159 7.89 9.11 10.06
C SER A 159 9.19 8.36 9.77
N CYS A 160 9.82 8.66 8.65
CA CYS A 160 11.16 8.14 8.32
C CYS A 160 12.20 8.54 9.40
N THR A 161 12.11 9.76 9.92
CA THR A 161 13.00 10.24 11.00
C THR A 161 12.71 9.54 12.33
N THR A 162 11.45 9.28 12.66
CA THR A 162 11.08 8.52 13.86
C THR A 162 11.58 7.09 13.77
N ASN A 163 11.40 6.41 12.63
CA ASN A 163 11.92 5.06 12.42
C ASN A 163 13.46 4.99 12.47
N CYS A 164 14.14 6.07 12.11
CA CYS A 164 15.60 6.17 12.25
C CYS A 164 16.05 6.34 13.71
N LEU A 165 15.37 7.21 14.47
CA LEU A 165 15.84 7.66 15.79
C LEU A 165 15.31 6.83 16.95
N ALA A 166 14.07 6.37 16.92
CA ALA A 166 13.44 5.71 18.06
C ALA A 166 14.10 4.36 18.48
N PRO A 167 14.68 3.56 17.55
CA PRO A 167 15.37 2.33 17.93
C PRO A 167 16.75 2.53 18.58
N ILE A 168 17.30 3.75 18.60
CA ILE A 168 18.63 4.09 19.14
C ILE A 168 18.50 4.44 20.62
#